data_e87e0ba4dbaef44852545ccd0d41b2ef
#
_entry.id   e87e0ba4dbaef44852545ccd0d41b2ef
#
_cell.length_a   1.000
_cell.length_b   1.000
_cell.length_c   1.000
_cell.angle_alpha   90.00
_cell.angle_beta   90.00
_cell.angle_gamma   90.00
#
_symmetry.space_group_name_H-M   'P 1'
#
loop_
_entity.id
_entity.type
_entity.pdbx_description
1 polymer ?
#
loop_
_entity_poly.entity_id
_entity_poly.type
_entity_poly.pdbx_seq_one_letter_code
_entity_poly.pdbx_strand_id
1 'polypeptide(L)'
;MGSRFGPQSAATRFALGCLLISGTISTGCVNKEGEALPPGLMSFPIAIELSVDRNADGEPKYVYVTSSNFALQYNAGNVQSYDLQKMIDAIKTGCLGAGVLESCLDPLFEGDINDPSCACDPMRDADATGKDACVVVPPDRCSVIPAELEVQGQDQGAALRLVPVEGLLRGEVLIGSFSDGLGVATDGRRLYVPVRSDANLTFIDVDEEGQLSCGGQFGQRQTCMPAYRSGSAEQVNPSVELSLPSDPVDVYVGDLAADFAPTSSPDDPAFRGDYILMAHREGEVSMFFDQLRPGGPEPQRRPRLAATLDGLAPEQVTITLEPGANIAWIPSAVTTAIDRVGIGIDGDPTQSYLFDAGPLIVTGLDNGNNNRDALFDPRPGRNLAYIVSRSPEALIVASRDATNGELTMIGQVSTCRDPSRLQLAEVPARGGTVVLAFVSCFLSRNVQVIDVDRLQGVTLLTNISGAFEFVIDGPRLLMYTADFSASVLRVADLQPLVACLESGKDGPEECAPVLLGLVGLPQPVSGLPR
;
A
#
# COMPACT_ATOMS: atom_id res chain seq x y z
N MET A 1 47.91 36.00 45.25
CA MET A 1 48.85 35.56 44.20
C MET A 1 48.02 34.78 43.16
N GLY A 2 47.62 35.31 42.20
CA GLY A 2 47.57 36.09 41.06
C GLY A 2 48.33 35.50 39.88
N SER A 3 47.65 34.92 38.89
CA SER A 3 48.09 35.05 37.50
C SER A 3 46.93 34.78 36.54
N ARG A 4 46.54 35.85 35.87
CA ARG A 4 45.68 35.87 34.69
C ARG A 4 46.49 35.39 33.48
N PHE A 5 45.92 34.49 32.67
CA PHE A 5 46.30 34.35 31.27
C PHE A 5 45.08 34.57 30.40
N GLY A 6 45.13 35.58 29.56
CA GLY A 6 44.11 35.91 28.60
C GLY A 6 44.28 35.10 27.31
N PRO A 7 43.21 34.93 26.53
CA PRO A 7 43.25 34.21 25.23
C PRO A 7 43.76 35.17 24.16
N GLN A 8 44.86 34.78 23.51
CA GLN A 8 45.30 35.39 22.25
C GLN A 8 44.52 34.87 21.07
N SER A 9 44.03 35.78 20.28
CA SER A 9 43.35 35.63 19.02
C SER A 9 44.19 34.87 17.99
N ALA A 10 43.66 33.75 17.51
CA ALA A 10 44.11 33.05 16.31
C ALA A 10 43.03 33.15 15.20
N ALA A 11 42.73 34.37 14.83
CA ALA A 11 41.85 34.65 13.69
C ALA A 11 42.65 35.50 12.70
N THR A 12 43.44 34.86 11.84
CA THR A 12 43.94 35.49 10.59
C THR A 12 44.95 34.55 9.92
N ARG A 13 44.54 33.44 9.35
CA ARG A 13 45.29 32.68 8.30
C ARG A 13 44.49 31.55 7.66
N PHE A 14 43.20 31.74 7.31
CA PHE A 14 42.44 30.77 6.52
C PHE A 14 41.63 31.46 5.41
N ALA A 15 42.15 32.51 4.82
CA ALA A 15 41.45 33.26 3.78
C ALA A 15 42.19 33.30 2.44
N LEU A 16 43.11 32.37 2.16
CA LEU A 16 43.81 32.37 0.88
C LEU A 16 43.95 30.99 0.21
N GLY A 17 43.22 29.99 0.66
CA GLY A 17 43.22 28.62 0.09
C GLY A 17 41.99 28.22 -0.68
N CYS A 18 40.91 29.02 -0.69
CA CYS A 18 39.63 28.64 -1.31
C CYS A 18 39.33 29.31 -2.65
N LEU A 19 40.30 29.95 -3.30
CA LEU A 19 40.05 30.70 -4.54
C LEU A 19 40.64 30.08 -5.81
N LEU A 20 41.13 28.84 -5.77
CA LEU A 20 41.67 28.16 -6.94
C LEU A 20 41.12 26.74 -7.20
N ILE A 21 40.00 26.34 -6.57
CA ILE A 21 39.26 25.11 -6.90
C ILE A 21 37.81 25.47 -7.28
N SER A 22 37.60 26.61 -7.87
CA SER A 22 36.26 27.01 -8.38
C SER A 22 36.06 26.72 -9.85
N GLY A 23 36.74 25.75 -10.40
CA GLY A 23 36.76 25.55 -11.85
C GLY A 23 36.34 24.20 -12.38
N THR A 24 35.94 23.21 -11.58
CA THR A 24 35.47 21.92 -12.16
C THR A 24 34.65 21.03 -11.22
N ILE A 25 33.93 21.55 -10.25
CA ILE A 25 32.96 20.74 -9.50
C ILE A 25 31.59 21.40 -9.61
N SER A 26 31.07 21.42 -10.78
CA SER A 26 29.67 21.77 -11.01
C SER A 26 29.17 20.99 -12.19
N THR A 27 28.88 19.72 -12.02
CA THR A 27 27.90 18.99 -12.87
C THR A 27 27.55 17.61 -12.32
N GLY A 28 27.75 17.32 -11.04
CA GLY A 28 27.49 15.98 -10.50
C GLY A 28 26.19 15.78 -9.70
N CYS A 29 25.49 16.85 -9.36
CA CYS A 29 24.23 16.76 -8.58
C CYS A 29 23.16 17.67 -9.18
N VAL A 30 23.11 17.79 -10.47
CA VAL A 30 22.08 18.60 -11.11
C VAL A 30 21.12 17.69 -11.81
N ASN A 31 19.89 17.68 -11.28
CA ASN A 31 18.65 17.55 -12.03
C ASN A 31 18.81 16.87 -13.41
N LYS A 32 19.07 15.58 -13.42
CA LYS A 32 18.34 14.82 -14.42
C LYS A 32 16.91 14.88 -13.91
N GLU A 33 16.12 15.73 -14.50
CA GLU A 33 14.69 15.51 -14.52
C GLU A 33 14.55 14.04 -14.86
N GLY A 34 14.06 13.22 -13.92
CA GLY A 34 13.92 11.80 -14.16
C GLY A 34 13.16 11.60 -15.46
N GLU A 35 13.37 10.50 -16.13
CA GLU A 35 12.59 10.21 -17.33
C GLU A 35 11.10 10.26 -17.00
N ALA A 36 10.28 10.63 -17.99
CA ALA A 36 8.83 10.55 -17.81
C ALA A 36 8.45 9.07 -17.60
N LEU A 37 7.70 8.79 -16.55
CA LEU A 37 7.22 7.43 -16.29
C LEU A 37 6.43 6.95 -17.52
N PRO A 38 6.77 5.79 -18.11
CA PRO A 38 6.00 5.24 -19.24
C PRO A 38 4.53 5.01 -18.87
N PRO A 39 3.59 5.19 -19.79
CA PRO A 39 2.18 4.90 -19.54
C PRO A 39 1.96 3.43 -19.15
N GLY A 40 1.12 3.21 -18.13
CA GLY A 40 0.78 1.87 -17.66
C GLY A 40 1.88 1.15 -16.87
N LEU A 41 3.05 1.76 -16.71
CA LEU A 41 4.12 1.16 -15.93
C LEU A 41 3.85 1.31 -14.43
N MET A 42 3.95 0.20 -13.69
CA MET A 42 4.07 0.21 -12.23
C MET A 42 5.55 0.37 -11.89
N SER A 43 5.90 1.38 -11.10
CA SER A 43 7.26 1.59 -10.62
C SER A 43 7.31 1.46 -9.11
N PHE A 44 7.66 0.28 -8.62
CA PHE A 44 7.61 -0.07 -7.20
C PHE A 44 6.19 0.09 -6.60
N PRO A 45 5.22 -0.75 -6.99
CA PRO A 45 3.89 -0.73 -6.40
C PRO A 45 3.97 -1.05 -4.91
N ILE A 46 3.34 -0.22 -4.08
CA ILE A 46 3.55 -0.24 -2.64
C ILE A 46 2.24 -0.24 -1.85
N ALA A 47 1.19 0.37 -2.37
CA ALA A 47 -0.11 0.36 -1.75
C ALA A 47 -1.18 -0.08 -2.75
N ILE A 48 -2.19 -0.80 -2.25
CA ILE A 48 -3.27 -1.38 -3.06
C ILE A 48 -4.56 -1.38 -2.27
N GLU A 49 -5.65 -0.96 -2.92
CA GLU A 49 -6.99 -0.94 -2.33
C GLU A 49 -8.06 -1.40 -3.33
N LEU A 50 -9.12 -2.01 -2.81
CA LEU A 50 -10.31 -2.36 -3.59
C LEU A 50 -11.31 -1.21 -3.60
N SER A 51 -12.05 -1.07 -4.71
CA SER A 51 -13.14 -0.09 -4.76
C SER A 51 -14.22 -0.40 -3.73
N VAL A 52 -14.81 0.65 -3.17
CA VAL A 52 -16.06 0.57 -2.37
C VAL A 52 -17.23 0.21 -3.29
N ASP A 53 -17.23 0.71 -4.52
CA ASP A 53 -18.22 0.37 -5.55
C ASP A 53 -18.25 -1.13 -5.82
N ARG A 54 -19.45 -1.70 -5.80
CA ARG A 54 -19.69 -3.13 -6.02
C ARG A 54 -20.52 -3.36 -7.28
N ASN A 55 -20.31 -4.52 -7.91
CA ASN A 55 -21.18 -5.00 -8.97
C ASN A 55 -22.49 -5.61 -8.40
N ALA A 56 -23.33 -6.16 -9.25
CA ALA A 56 -24.60 -6.77 -8.84
C ALA A 56 -24.43 -7.97 -7.88
N ASP A 57 -23.28 -8.62 -7.92
CA ASP A 57 -22.95 -9.79 -7.10
C ASP A 57 -22.28 -9.39 -5.76
N GLY A 58 -22.16 -8.08 -5.50
CA GLY A 58 -21.50 -7.55 -4.29
C GLY A 58 -19.98 -7.55 -4.34
N GLU A 59 -19.39 -7.78 -5.50
CA GLU A 59 -17.95 -7.85 -5.69
C GLU A 59 -17.36 -6.48 -6.05
N PRO A 60 -16.12 -6.14 -5.61
CA PRO A 60 -15.44 -4.91 -6.01
C PRO A 60 -15.33 -4.79 -7.52
N LYS A 61 -15.53 -3.59 -8.06
CA LYS A 61 -15.40 -3.33 -9.50
C LYS A 61 -13.97 -3.04 -9.93
N TYR A 62 -13.23 -2.35 -9.09
CA TYR A 62 -11.90 -1.85 -9.40
C TYR A 62 -10.89 -2.17 -8.32
N VAL A 63 -9.63 -2.23 -8.71
CA VAL A 63 -8.49 -2.20 -7.79
C VAL A 63 -7.62 -0.97 -8.12
N TYR A 64 -7.20 -0.29 -7.07
CA TYR A 64 -6.33 0.87 -7.15
C TYR A 64 -4.94 0.50 -6.67
N VAL A 65 -3.92 0.92 -7.40
CA VAL A 65 -2.52 0.63 -7.07
C VAL A 65 -1.72 1.92 -7.08
N THR A 66 -0.97 2.15 -6.02
CA THR A 66 -0.04 3.27 -5.92
C THR A 66 1.38 2.79 -6.11
N SER A 67 2.13 3.44 -6.98
CA SER A 67 3.55 3.14 -7.22
C SER A 67 4.42 4.29 -6.76
N SER A 68 5.43 3.98 -5.94
CA SER A 68 6.20 4.97 -5.18
C SER A 68 7.36 5.60 -5.94
N ASN A 69 7.78 5.04 -7.10
CA ASN A 69 9.02 5.44 -7.79
C ASN A 69 10.24 5.47 -6.84
N PHE A 70 10.39 4.46 -6.02
CA PHE A 70 11.36 4.40 -4.94
C PHE A 70 12.82 4.58 -5.39
N ALA A 71 13.17 4.06 -6.56
CA ALA A 71 14.52 4.20 -7.12
C ALA A 71 14.79 5.57 -7.75
N LEU A 72 13.80 6.49 -7.79
CA LEU A 72 13.88 7.79 -8.45
C LEU A 72 14.36 7.72 -9.91
N GLN A 73 14.07 6.62 -10.58
CA GLN A 73 14.37 6.44 -12.00
C GLN A 73 13.52 7.39 -12.85
N TYR A 74 12.29 7.63 -12.42
CA TYR A 74 11.33 8.50 -13.07
C TYR A 74 11.13 9.79 -12.30
N ASN A 75 10.47 10.75 -12.90
CA ASN A 75 10.18 12.06 -12.31
C ASN A 75 8.91 12.08 -11.44
N ALA A 76 8.20 10.96 -11.34
CA ALA A 76 6.94 10.85 -10.60
C ALA A 76 6.66 9.40 -10.16
N GLY A 77 5.88 9.23 -9.10
CA GLY A 77 5.08 8.05 -8.85
C GLY A 77 3.75 8.12 -9.60
N ASN A 78 2.93 7.09 -9.50
CA ASN A 78 1.59 7.10 -10.09
C ASN A 78 0.56 6.37 -9.24
N VAL A 79 -0.71 6.65 -9.53
CA VAL A 79 -1.85 5.85 -9.07
C VAL A 79 -2.58 5.36 -10.30
N GLN A 80 -2.90 4.08 -10.30
CA GLN A 80 -3.55 3.38 -11.39
C GLN A 80 -4.83 2.70 -10.90
N SER A 81 -5.85 2.70 -11.74
CA SER A 81 -7.13 2.02 -11.54
C SER A 81 -7.31 0.92 -12.58
N TYR A 82 -7.63 -0.28 -12.16
CA TYR A 82 -7.82 -1.44 -13.02
C TYR A 82 -9.22 -2.03 -12.87
N ASP A 83 -9.80 -2.46 -13.99
CA ASP A 83 -11.07 -3.18 -14.05
C ASP A 83 -10.87 -4.64 -13.60
N LEU A 84 -11.40 -4.99 -12.45
CA LEU A 84 -11.23 -6.33 -11.87
C LEU A 84 -11.91 -7.42 -12.71
N GLN A 85 -13.10 -7.17 -13.25
CA GLN A 85 -13.79 -8.16 -14.06
C GLN A 85 -13.00 -8.48 -15.33
N LYS A 86 -12.54 -7.46 -16.04
CA LYS A 86 -11.69 -7.66 -17.23
C LYS A 86 -10.38 -8.36 -16.91
N MET A 87 -9.78 -8.02 -15.76
CA MET A 87 -8.55 -8.68 -15.30
C MET A 87 -8.77 -10.16 -15.07
N ILE A 88 -9.85 -10.53 -14.37
CA ILE A 88 -10.20 -11.92 -14.11
C ILE A 88 -10.55 -12.65 -15.39
N ASP A 89 -11.31 -12.02 -16.29
CA ASP A 89 -11.66 -12.60 -17.58
C ASP A 89 -10.40 -12.84 -18.43
N ALA A 90 -9.49 -11.88 -18.47
CA ALA A 90 -8.20 -12.03 -19.14
C ALA A 90 -7.36 -13.18 -18.55
N ILE A 91 -7.39 -13.38 -17.25
CA ILE A 91 -6.71 -14.48 -16.58
C ILE A 91 -7.43 -15.82 -16.85
N LYS A 92 -8.76 -15.86 -16.75
CA LYS A 92 -9.57 -17.10 -16.87
C LYS A 92 -9.73 -17.59 -18.31
N THR A 93 -10.08 -16.70 -19.21
CA THR A 93 -10.28 -17.07 -20.63
C THR A 93 -8.98 -17.42 -21.30
N GLY A 94 -7.92 -16.96 -20.70
CA GLY A 94 -6.56 -17.27 -21.05
C GLY A 94 -6.25 -16.92 -22.49
N CYS A 95 -5.04 -16.72 -22.71
CA CYS A 95 -4.39 -16.74 -23.98
C CYS A 95 -4.62 -18.05 -24.77
N LEU A 96 -5.36 -19.00 -24.23
CA LEU A 96 -5.66 -20.31 -24.81
C LEU A 96 -6.63 -20.26 -26.02
N GLY A 97 -7.40 -19.20 -26.18
CA GLY A 97 -8.36 -19.08 -27.29
C GLY A 97 -7.82 -18.49 -28.58
N ALA A 98 -6.60 -18.04 -28.59
CA ALA A 98 -6.10 -17.20 -29.68
C ALA A 98 -4.72 -17.62 -30.15
N GLY A 99 -4.55 -18.87 -30.60
CA GLY A 99 -3.41 -19.27 -31.43
C GLY A 99 -2.09 -18.56 -31.08
N VAL A 100 -1.68 -18.64 -29.80
CA VAL A 100 -0.31 -18.28 -29.44
C VAL A 100 0.57 -19.14 -30.32
N LEU A 101 1.41 -18.54 -31.12
CA LEU A 101 2.40 -19.28 -31.86
C LEU A 101 3.21 -20.07 -30.83
N GLU A 102 3.03 -21.38 -30.78
CA GLU A 102 3.78 -22.28 -29.89
C GLU A 102 5.29 -22.00 -29.95
N SER A 103 5.75 -21.56 -31.13
CA SER A 103 7.12 -21.12 -31.35
C SER A 103 7.58 -19.93 -30.47
N CYS A 104 6.68 -19.03 -30.06
CA CYS A 104 7.06 -17.90 -29.18
C CYS A 104 7.10 -18.31 -27.70
N LEU A 105 6.63 -19.53 -27.37
CA LEU A 105 6.69 -20.12 -26.03
C LEU A 105 7.93 -21.00 -25.86
N ASP A 106 8.67 -21.27 -26.94
CA ASP A 106 9.91 -22.01 -26.88
C ASP A 106 10.98 -21.11 -26.25
N PRO A 107 11.59 -21.48 -25.10
CA PRO A 107 12.68 -20.72 -24.51
C PRO A 107 13.91 -20.63 -25.42
N LEU A 108 13.94 -21.40 -26.48
CA LEU A 108 14.98 -21.36 -27.53
C LEU A 108 14.51 -20.60 -28.78
N PHE A 109 13.33 -20.00 -28.74
CA PHE A 109 12.80 -19.24 -29.88
C PHE A 109 13.66 -18.02 -30.16
N GLU A 110 14.37 -18.07 -31.26
CA GLU A 110 15.09 -16.95 -31.84
C GLU A 110 14.15 -16.16 -32.76
N GLY A 111 13.27 -15.33 -32.17
CA GLY A 111 12.31 -14.55 -32.94
C GLY A 111 12.97 -13.38 -33.67
N ASP A 112 12.38 -12.97 -34.79
CA ASP A 112 12.73 -11.71 -35.43
C ASP A 112 12.12 -10.58 -34.59
N ILE A 113 12.99 -9.68 -34.09
CA ILE A 113 12.61 -8.48 -33.33
C ILE A 113 11.60 -7.59 -34.09
N ASN A 114 11.53 -7.74 -35.41
CA ASN A 114 10.61 -7.01 -36.27
C ASN A 114 9.31 -7.77 -36.53
N ASP A 115 9.13 -8.95 -35.97
CA ASP A 115 7.84 -9.67 -36.06
C ASP A 115 6.82 -8.97 -35.16
N PRO A 116 5.77 -8.37 -35.72
CA PRO A 116 4.76 -7.66 -34.95
C PRO A 116 3.95 -8.58 -34.02
N SER A 117 4.08 -9.90 -34.13
CA SER A 117 3.45 -10.88 -33.26
C SER A 117 4.26 -11.20 -32.00
N CYS A 118 5.53 -10.76 -31.95
CA CYS A 118 6.42 -10.93 -30.81
C CYS A 118 6.91 -9.57 -30.32
N ALA A 119 6.82 -9.30 -29.01
CA ALA A 119 7.49 -8.18 -28.39
C ALA A 119 8.74 -8.68 -27.66
N CYS A 120 9.83 -7.94 -27.76
CA CYS A 120 11.04 -8.26 -26.99
C CYS A 120 10.79 -8.05 -25.51
N ASP A 121 11.19 -9.01 -24.68
CA ASP A 121 11.20 -8.87 -23.24
C ASP A 121 12.41 -8.01 -22.84
N PRO A 122 12.22 -6.79 -22.32
CA PRO A 122 13.31 -5.93 -21.89
C PRO A 122 14.13 -6.54 -20.73
N MET A 123 13.63 -7.59 -20.05
CA MET A 123 14.37 -8.31 -19.01
C MET A 123 15.32 -9.38 -19.55
N ARG A 124 15.14 -9.79 -20.79
CA ARG A 124 16.05 -10.71 -21.49
C ARG A 124 17.12 -10.00 -22.29
N ASP A 125 17.27 -8.70 -22.10
CA ASP A 125 18.34 -7.96 -22.72
C ASP A 125 19.67 -8.62 -22.46
N ALA A 126 20.20 -9.13 -23.54
CA ALA A 126 21.55 -9.65 -23.63
C ALA A 126 21.83 -10.81 -22.66
N ASP A 127 21.38 -11.99 -23.03
CA ASP A 127 22.25 -13.10 -22.77
C ASP A 127 23.61 -12.79 -23.42
N ALA A 128 24.67 -13.47 -22.97
CA ALA A 128 26.03 -13.26 -23.46
C ALA A 128 26.20 -13.46 -24.99
N THR A 129 25.13 -13.73 -25.72
CA THR A 129 25.11 -14.00 -27.18
C THR A 129 24.46 -12.86 -27.95
N GLY A 130 23.87 -11.85 -27.28
CA GLY A 130 23.27 -10.69 -27.95
C GLY A 130 22.02 -11.01 -28.78
N LYS A 131 21.34 -12.10 -28.47
CA LYS A 131 20.08 -12.49 -29.11
C LYS A 131 18.91 -12.11 -28.21
N ASP A 132 18.04 -11.26 -28.72
CA ASP A 132 16.82 -10.85 -28.04
C ASP A 132 15.82 -12.01 -28.05
N ALA A 133 15.37 -12.41 -26.87
CA ALA A 133 14.26 -13.34 -26.75
C ALA A 133 12.95 -12.57 -26.91
N CYS A 134 12.13 -12.96 -27.86
CA CYS A 134 10.82 -12.38 -28.04
C CYS A 134 9.77 -13.12 -27.23
N VAL A 135 8.93 -12.35 -26.51
CA VAL A 135 7.70 -12.81 -25.89
C VAL A 135 6.55 -12.33 -26.74
N VAL A 136 5.58 -13.20 -27.04
CA VAL A 136 4.37 -12.76 -27.74
C VAL A 136 3.60 -11.81 -26.84
N VAL A 137 3.52 -10.54 -27.22
CA VAL A 137 2.65 -9.55 -26.58
C VAL A 137 1.75 -8.94 -27.66
N PRO A 138 0.66 -9.60 -28.03
CA PRO A 138 -0.38 -8.89 -28.78
C PRO A 138 -0.96 -7.84 -27.84
N PRO A 139 -1.25 -6.61 -28.27
CA PRO A 139 -1.68 -5.53 -27.41
C PRO A 139 -2.98 -5.78 -26.63
N ASP A 140 -3.70 -6.83 -26.92
CA ASP A 140 -4.97 -7.23 -26.32
C ASP A 140 -4.98 -8.68 -25.76
N ARG A 141 -3.82 -9.30 -25.59
CA ARG A 141 -3.73 -10.74 -25.25
C ARG A 141 -2.71 -10.99 -24.15
N CYS A 142 -3.00 -12.01 -23.35
CA CYS A 142 -2.09 -12.48 -22.32
C CYS A 142 -0.81 -13.08 -22.93
N SER A 143 0.32 -12.86 -22.30
CA SER A 143 1.57 -13.57 -22.58
C SER A 143 1.80 -14.67 -21.57
N VAL A 144 2.43 -15.76 -22.00
CA VAL A 144 2.91 -16.80 -21.08
C VAL A 144 4.28 -16.36 -20.56
N ILE A 145 4.49 -16.45 -19.25
CA ILE A 145 5.77 -16.13 -18.65
C ILE A 145 6.78 -17.21 -19.04
N PRO A 146 7.98 -16.85 -19.51
CA PRO A 146 9.03 -17.81 -19.76
C PRO A 146 9.35 -18.65 -18.52
N ALA A 147 9.67 -19.91 -18.72
CA ALA A 147 9.97 -20.85 -17.63
C ALA A 147 11.08 -20.42 -16.67
N GLU A 148 11.95 -19.47 -17.07
CA GLU A 148 13.01 -18.92 -16.22
C GLU A 148 12.50 -17.88 -15.20
N LEU A 149 11.29 -17.34 -15.41
CA LEU A 149 10.53 -16.59 -14.42
C LEU A 149 9.59 -17.51 -13.64
N GLU A 150 9.49 -18.80 -14.07
CA GLU A 150 8.85 -19.82 -13.26
C GLU A 150 9.63 -19.96 -11.96
N VAL A 151 8.97 -19.69 -10.93
CA VAL A 151 9.51 -19.78 -9.60
C VAL A 151 9.80 -21.24 -9.29
N GLN A 152 11.05 -21.54 -8.96
CA GLN A 152 11.48 -22.88 -8.57
C GLN A 152 10.58 -23.44 -7.47
N GLY A 153 9.81 -24.50 -7.80
CA GLY A 153 9.05 -25.28 -6.83
C GLY A 153 7.55 -25.42 -7.06
N GLN A 154 6.95 -24.79 -8.07
CA GLN A 154 5.58 -25.07 -8.45
C GLN A 154 5.53 -26.04 -9.63
N ASP A 155 5.51 -27.32 -9.33
CA ASP A 155 5.13 -28.41 -10.25
C ASP A 155 3.61 -28.40 -10.48
N GLN A 156 3.06 -27.24 -10.79
CA GLN A 156 1.64 -27.11 -11.10
C GLN A 156 1.53 -26.68 -12.55
N GLY A 157 1.14 -27.56 -13.41
CA GLY A 157 0.99 -27.42 -14.86
C GLY A 157 0.02 -26.34 -15.36
N ALA A 158 -0.12 -25.25 -14.64
CA ALA A 158 -0.77 -24.02 -15.06
C ALA A 158 0.33 -22.98 -15.27
N ALA A 159 0.65 -22.70 -16.52
CA ALA A 159 1.55 -21.62 -16.87
C ALA A 159 1.05 -20.30 -16.28
N LEU A 160 1.89 -19.61 -15.53
CA LEU A 160 1.64 -18.27 -15.05
C LEU A 160 1.33 -17.35 -16.25
N ARG A 161 0.32 -16.50 -16.13
CA ARG A 161 -0.12 -15.66 -17.24
C ARG A 161 0.30 -14.23 -17.01
N LEU A 162 0.96 -13.64 -17.99
CA LEU A 162 1.25 -12.22 -18.02
C LEU A 162 0.09 -11.49 -18.72
N VAL A 163 -0.57 -10.61 -18.00
CA VAL A 163 -1.70 -9.82 -18.53
C VAL A 163 -1.23 -8.39 -18.77
N PRO A 164 -1.24 -7.89 -20.02
CA PRO A 164 -0.87 -6.52 -20.30
C PRO A 164 -1.87 -5.56 -19.65
N VAL A 165 -1.39 -4.41 -19.22
CA VAL A 165 -2.24 -3.40 -18.56
C VAL A 165 -3.23 -2.73 -19.52
N GLU A 166 -2.93 -2.72 -20.82
CA GLU A 166 -3.80 -2.17 -21.85
C GLU A 166 -5.14 -2.89 -21.87
N GLY A 167 -6.22 -2.12 -21.89
CA GLY A 167 -7.59 -2.64 -21.80
C GLY A 167 -8.09 -2.96 -20.39
N LEU A 168 -7.21 -3.15 -19.42
CA LEU A 168 -7.55 -3.27 -17.99
C LEU A 168 -7.51 -1.93 -17.28
N LEU A 169 -6.57 -1.07 -17.67
CA LEU A 169 -6.34 0.24 -17.09
C LEU A 169 -7.55 1.15 -17.35
N ARG A 170 -8.16 1.66 -16.28
CA ARG A 170 -9.27 2.62 -16.34
C ARG A 170 -8.79 4.04 -16.24
N GLY A 171 -7.72 4.28 -15.49
CA GLY A 171 -7.12 5.59 -15.33
C GLY A 171 -5.73 5.52 -14.73
N GLU A 172 -4.93 6.53 -15.05
CA GLU A 172 -3.61 6.73 -14.48
C GLU A 172 -3.38 8.21 -14.21
N VAL A 173 -2.92 8.51 -13.00
CA VAL A 173 -2.51 9.87 -12.64
C VAL A 173 -1.10 9.84 -12.05
N LEU A 174 -0.31 10.86 -12.37
CA LEU A 174 1.05 11.01 -11.84
C LEU A 174 1.02 11.85 -10.57
N ILE A 175 1.69 11.37 -9.54
CA ILE A 175 1.81 11.99 -8.23
C ILE A 175 3.27 12.22 -7.87
N GLY A 176 3.56 12.79 -6.69
CA GLY A 176 4.94 12.85 -6.18
C GLY A 176 5.53 11.46 -5.91
N SER A 177 6.82 11.40 -5.66
CA SER A 177 7.53 10.15 -5.33
C SER A 177 7.37 9.79 -3.85
N PHE A 178 7.68 8.54 -3.50
CA PHE A 178 7.61 8.01 -2.13
C PHE A 178 6.21 8.11 -1.51
N SER A 179 5.21 7.59 -2.18
CA SER A 179 3.88 7.38 -1.63
C SER A 179 3.78 5.97 -1.06
N ASP A 180 3.55 5.83 0.24
CA ASP A 180 3.61 4.54 0.95
C ASP A 180 2.21 4.01 1.35
N GLY A 181 1.16 4.81 1.27
CA GLY A 181 -0.21 4.45 1.61
C GLY A 181 -1.24 4.83 0.54
N LEU A 182 -2.44 4.30 0.68
CA LEU A 182 -3.59 4.59 -0.17
C LEU A 182 -4.88 4.40 0.64
N GLY A 183 -5.75 5.40 0.63
CA GLY A 183 -7.08 5.29 1.23
C GLY A 183 -8.16 5.56 0.20
N VAL A 184 -9.30 4.89 0.33
CA VAL A 184 -10.48 5.09 -0.51
C VAL A 184 -11.55 5.81 0.29
N ALA A 185 -12.13 6.87 -0.27
CA ALA A 185 -13.27 7.59 0.31
C ALA A 185 -14.42 6.63 0.59
N THR A 186 -15.17 6.86 1.66
CA THR A 186 -16.27 5.99 2.07
C THR A 186 -17.39 5.93 1.03
N ASP A 187 -17.52 6.96 0.20
CA ASP A 187 -18.45 7.01 -0.94
C ASP A 187 -17.86 6.41 -2.25
N GLY A 188 -16.59 5.96 -2.23
CA GLY A 188 -15.90 5.39 -3.37
C GLY A 188 -15.50 6.39 -4.46
N ARG A 189 -15.73 7.70 -4.26
CA ARG A 189 -15.53 8.74 -5.30
C ARG A 189 -14.19 9.45 -5.22
N ARG A 190 -13.34 9.05 -4.30
CA ARG A 190 -12.04 9.68 -4.11
C ARG A 190 -11.01 8.72 -3.55
N LEU A 191 -9.76 8.94 -3.92
CA LEU A 191 -8.59 8.31 -3.33
C LEU A 191 -7.76 9.35 -2.60
N TYR A 192 -7.12 8.95 -1.51
CA TYR A 192 -6.23 9.76 -0.70
C TYR A 192 -4.85 9.10 -0.63
N VAL A 193 -3.82 9.84 -0.99
CA VAL A 193 -2.46 9.32 -1.10
C VAL A 193 -1.50 10.22 -0.30
N PRO A 194 -0.84 9.70 0.74
CA PRO A 194 0.23 10.41 1.42
C PRO A 194 1.46 10.46 0.52
N VAL A 195 1.95 11.64 0.21
CA VAL A 195 3.13 11.84 -0.66
C VAL A 195 4.27 12.44 0.13
N ARG A 196 5.31 11.64 0.37
CA ARG A 196 6.44 12.00 1.22
C ARG A 196 7.35 13.05 0.60
N SER A 197 7.65 12.94 -0.70
CA SER A 197 8.55 13.90 -1.38
C SER A 197 8.07 15.34 -1.30
N ASP A 198 6.77 15.54 -1.27
CA ASP A 198 6.13 16.85 -1.31
C ASP A 198 5.44 17.20 0.02
N ALA A 199 5.50 16.33 1.04
CA ALA A 199 4.83 16.45 2.32
C ALA A 199 3.38 16.92 2.18
N ASN A 200 2.53 16.17 1.47
CA ASN A 200 1.14 16.51 1.26
C ASN A 200 0.23 15.28 1.24
N LEU A 201 -1.06 15.53 1.38
CA LEU A 201 -2.13 14.61 1.05
C LEU A 201 -2.61 14.91 -0.37
N THR A 202 -2.22 14.08 -1.34
CA THR A 202 -2.76 14.15 -2.70
C THR A 202 -4.11 13.44 -2.73
N PHE A 203 -5.13 14.07 -3.31
CA PHE A 203 -6.44 13.45 -3.51
C PHE A 203 -6.79 13.37 -4.99
N ILE A 204 -7.50 12.30 -5.36
CA ILE A 204 -7.77 11.94 -6.75
C ILE A 204 -9.23 11.59 -6.85
N ASP A 205 -9.96 12.24 -7.75
CA ASP A 205 -11.38 11.93 -7.97
C ASP A 205 -11.54 10.66 -8.81
N VAL A 206 -12.55 9.87 -8.49
CA VAL A 206 -12.91 8.61 -9.15
C VAL A 206 -14.35 8.73 -9.66
N ASP A 207 -14.57 8.43 -10.94
CA ASP A 207 -15.92 8.37 -11.50
C ASP A 207 -16.57 6.98 -11.39
N GLU A 208 -17.79 6.83 -11.92
CA GLU A 208 -18.55 5.56 -11.88
C GLU A 208 -17.92 4.44 -12.70
N GLU A 209 -17.11 4.79 -13.68
CA GLU A 209 -16.37 3.88 -14.54
C GLU A 209 -14.98 3.54 -14.00
N GLY A 210 -14.63 4.03 -12.80
CA GLY A 210 -13.33 3.81 -12.17
C GLY A 210 -12.21 4.63 -12.78
N GLN A 211 -12.53 5.66 -13.58
CA GLN A 211 -11.54 6.53 -14.17
C GLN A 211 -11.02 7.53 -13.15
N LEU A 212 -9.76 7.89 -13.26
CA LEU A 212 -9.09 8.80 -12.33
C LEU A 212 -8.96 10.21 -12.91
N SER A 213 -9.10 11.21 -12.04
CA SER A 213 -8.81 12.60 -12.34
C SER A 213 -8.22 13.33 -11.12
N CYS A 214 -7.26 14.20 -11.36
CA CYS A 214 -6.77 15.16 -10.36
C CYS A 214 -6.53 16.54 -10.99
N GLY A 215 -7.60 17.04 -11.61
CA GLY A 215 -7.66 18.38 -12.21
C GLY A 215 -7.74 18.42 -13.73
N GLY A 216 -7.63 17.29 -14.42
CA GLY A 216 -7.84 17.15 -15.85
C GLY A 216 -9.14 16.42 -16.16
N GLN A 217 -9.18 15.75 -17.31
CA GLN A 217 -10.32 14.93 -17.73
C GLN A 217 -10.17 13.51 -17.17
N PHE A 218 -11.28 12.90 -16.78
CA PHE A 218 -11.32 11.51 -16.37
C PHE A 218 -10.79 10.57 -17.46
N GLY A 219 -10.06 9.54 -17.06
CA GLY A 219 -9.48 8.53 -17.94
C GLY A 219 -8.28 8.99 -18.76
N GLN A 220 -7.93 10.29 -18.73
CA GLN A 220 -6.71 10.77 -19.36
C GLN A 220 -5.55 10.75 -18.36
N ARG A 221 -4.40 10.25 -18.84
CA ARG A 221 -3.17 10.30 -18.06
C ARG A 221 -2.75 11.75 -17.83
N GLN A 222 -2.56 12.13 -16.58
CA GLN A 222 -2.29 13.50 -16.19
C GLN A 222 -1.41 13.56 -14.94
N THR A 223 -0.68 14.67 -14.79
CA THR A 223 -0.02 14.98 -13.51
C THR A 223 -0.99 15.72 -12.60
N CYS A 224 -1.08 15.30 -11.34
CA CYS A 224 -1.96 15.92 -10.36
C CYS A 224 -1.62 17.40 -10.18
N MET A 225 -2.64 18.24 -10.38
CA MET A 225 -2.52 19.69 -10.24
C MET A 225 -2.28 20.07 -8.76
N PRO A 226 -1.62 21.20 -8.48
CA PRO A 226 -1.42 21.67 -7.11
C PRO A 226 -2.72 21.85 -6.32
N ALA A 227 -3.84 22.12 -6.99
CA ALA A 227 -5.16 22.21 -6.36
C ALA A 227 -5.66 20.86 -5.76
N TYR A 228 -5.07 19.75 -6.18
CA TYR A 228 -5.36 18.39 -5.69
C TYR A 228 -4.35 17.89 -4.64
N ARG A 229 -3.61 18.80 -4.05
CA ARG A 229 -2.66 18.55 -2.96
C ARG A 229 -3.06 19.38 -1.74
N SER A 230 -3.33 18.75 -0.62
CA SER A 230 -3.72 19.40 0.64
C SER A 230 -2.57 19.37 1.64
N GLY A 231 -2.41 20.46 2.37
CA GLY A 231 -1.36 20.63 3.38
C GLY A 231 -1.72 21.75 4.36
N SER A 232 -0.71 22.39 4.94
CA SER A 232 -0.89 23.45 5.95
C SER A 232 -1.64 24.69 5.45
N ALA A 233 -1.67 24.93 4.13
CA ALA A 233 -2.39 26.07 3.56
C ALA A 233 -3.93 25.91 3.60
N GLU A 234 -4.40 24.67 3.66
CA GLU A 234 -5.83 24.33 3.66
C GLU A 234 -6.26 23.87 5.04
N GLN A 235 -6.79 24.78 5.85
CA GLN A 235 -7.21 24.49 7.21
C GLN A 235 -8.74 24.59 7.37
N VAL A 236 -9.31 23.72 8.21
CA VAL A 236 -10.73 23.75 8.55
C VAL A 236 -11.08 25.05 9.26
N ASN A 237 -10.25 25.42 10.23
CA ASN A 237 -10.36 26.67 10.97
C ASN A 237 -9.19 27.60 10.63
N PRO A 238 -9.40 28.64 9.81
CA PRO A 238 -8.32 29.54 9.42
C PRO A 238 -7.78 30.42 10.57
N SER A 239 -8.45 30.39 11.73
CA SER A 239 -7.97 31.09 12.93
C SER A 239 -6.96 30.29 13.74
N VAL A 240 -6.75 29.02 13.39
CA VAL A 240 -5.77 28.12 13.99
C VAL A 240 -4.69 27.88 12.98
N GLU A 241 -3.46 28.23 13.30
CA GLU A 241 -2.29 27.93 12.46
C GLU A 241 -1.82 26.51 12.79
N LEU A 242 -1.93 25.61 11.81
CA LEU A 242 -1.44 24.24 11.87
C LEU A 242 -0.32 24.07 10.85
N SER A 243 0.69 23.32 11.23
CA SER A 243 1.75 22.88 10.31
C SER A 243 1.54 21.42 9.95
N LEU A 244 1.52 21.13 8.66
CA LEU A 244 1.50 19.74 8.25
C LEU A 244 2.89 19.14 8.47
N PRO A 245 3.02 18.05 9.25
CA PRO A 245 4.28 17.37 9.46
C PRO A 245 4.85 16.78 8.16
N SER A 246 6.15 16.52 8.17
CA SER A 246 6.87 15.90 7.07
C SER A 246 6.65 14.39 7.02
N ASP A 247 7.09 13.77 5.94
CA ASP A 247 7.25 12.33 5.77
C ASP A 247 5.98 11.48 6.06
N PRO A 248 4.80 11.82 5.44
CA PRO A 248 3.59 11.05 5.62
C PRO A 248 3.73 9.64 5.03
N VAL A 249 3.25 8.60 5.75
CA VAL A 249 3.48 7.19 5.39
C VAL A 249 2.22 6.38 5.17
N ASP A 250 1.14 6.66 5.90
CA ASP A 250 -0.09 5.88 5.78
C ASP A 250 -1.32 6.71 6.08
N VAL A 251 -2.49 6.27 5.61
CA VAL A 251 -3.76 6.95 5.81
C VAL A 251 -4.87 5.98 6.19
N TYR A 252 -5.69 6.39 7.14
CA TYR A 252 -6.98 5.79 7.44
C TYR A 252 -8.10 6.74 7.01
N VAL A 253 -9.14 6.22 6.40
CA VAL A 253 -10.32 7.00 5.96
C VAL A 253 -11.56 6.49 6.67
N GLY A 254 -12.27 7.37 7.35
CA GLY A 254 -13.51 7.07 8.06
C GLY A 254 -14.66 7.97 7.64
N ASP A 255 -15.88 7.50 7.88
CA ASP A 255 -17.11 8.27 7.64
C ASP A 255 -17.38 9.21 8.82
N LEU A 256 -17.33 10.50 8.56
CA LEU A 256 -17.51 11.52 9.59
C LEU A 256 -18.91 11.46 10.24
N ALA A 257 -19.93 11.11 9.48
CA ALA A 257 -21.29 11.00 10.02
C ALA A 257 -21.48 9.72 10.84
N ALA A 258 -20.98 8.60 10.35
CA ALA A 258 -21.11 7.32 11.04
C ALA A 258 -20.40 7.31 12.41
N ASP A 259 -19.23 7.95 12.47
CA ASP A 259 -18.37 7.89 13.66
C ASP A 259 -18.63 9.04 14.65
N PHE A 260 -19.04 10.23 14.17
CA PHE A 260 -19.07 11.43 15.01
C PHE A 260 -20.38 12.22 15.01
N ALA A 261 -21.33 11.95 14.08
CA ALA A 261 -22.57 12.69 14.09
C ALA A 261 -23.35 12.43 15.40
N PRO A 262 -23.95 13.48 16.02
CA PRO A 262 -24.76 13.30 17.19
C PRO A 262 -25.93 12.36 16.90
N THR A 263 -26.19 11.40 17.78
CA THR A 263 -27.33 10.48 17.65
C THR A 263 -28.69 11.20 17.56
N SER A 264 -28.77 12.44 18.06
CA SER A 264 -29.96 13.31 17.94
C SER A 264 -30.10 13.97 16.57
N SER A 265 -29.04 13.96 15.75
CA SER A 265 -28.99 14.60 14.43
C SER A 265 -28.02 13.83 13.51
N PRO A 266 -28.34 12.57 13.16
CA PRO A 266 -27.41 11.73 12.37
C PRO A 266 -27.19 12.25 10.93
N ASP A 267 -28.14 13.06 10.43
CA ASP A 267 -28.08 13.65 9.07
C ASP A 267 -27.54 15.10 9.08
N ASP A 268 -26.89 15.54 10.14
CA ASP A 268 -26.31 16.87 10.21
C ASP A 268 -25.34 17.13 9.07
N PRO A 269 -25.61 18.12 8.21
CA PRO A 269 -24.74 18.39 7.05
C PRO A 269 -23.32 18.79 7.42
N ALA A 270 -23.05 19.18 8.67
CA ALA A 270 -21.72 19.48 9.17
C ALA A 270 -20.82 18.22 9.25
N PHE A 271 -21.44 17.04 9.37
CA PHE A 271 -20.73 15.76 9.48
C PHE A 271 -20.75 14.95 8.18
N ARG A 272 -21.15 15.52 7.05
CA ARG A 272 -21.14 14.80 5.76
C ARG A 272 -19.76 14.79 5.14
N GLY A 273 -19.27 13.60 4.77
CA GLY A 273 -18.00 13.38 4.11
C GLY A 273 -17.06 12.52 4.95
N ASP A 274 -15.80 12.55 4.59
CA ASP A 274 -14.78 11.72 5.22
C ASP A 274 -13.92 12.52 6.20
N TYR A 275 -13.40 11.82 7.21
CA TYR A 275 -12.19 12.25 7.90
C TYR A 275 -11.02 11.34 7.50
N ILE A 276 -9.85 11.92 7.40
CA ILE A 276 -8.64 11.21 7.02
C ILE A 276 -7.62 11.41 8.14
N LEU A 277 -7.16 10.31 8.72
CA LEU A 277 -6.00 10.31 9.61
C LEU A 277 -4.78 9.95 8.80
N MET A 278 -3.68 10.65 9.00
CA MET A 278 -2.42 10.43 8.30
C MET A 278 -1.29 10.32 9.30
N ALA A 279 -0.62 9.17 9.29
CA ALA A 279 0.57 8.92 10.11
C ALA A 279 1.82 9.48 9.43
N HIS A 280 2.76 10.01 10.23
CA HIS A 280 4.01 10.57 9.77
C HIS A 280 5.19 9.87 10.43
N ARG A 281 6.24 9.65 9.66
CA ARG A 281 7.39 8.86 10.11
C ARG A 281 8.14 9.47 11.29
N GLU A 282 8.06 10.77 11.47
CA GLU A 282 8.76 11.47 12.56
C GLU A 282 8.01 11.43 13.90
N GLY A 283 6.85 10.79 13.97
CA GLY A 283 6.08 10.61 15.22
C GLY A 283 4.98 11.64 15.39
N GLU A 284 4.33 12.00 14.30
CA GLU A 284 3.17 12.88 14.28
C GLU A 284 1.98 12.23 13.60
N VAL A 285 0.79 12.77 13.84
CA VAL A 285 -0.46 12.42 13.17
C VAL A 285 -1.18 13.69 12.74
N SER A 286 -1.69 13.66 11.52
CA SER A 286 -2.54 14.73 10.99
C SER A 286 -3.94 14.22 10.74
N MET A 287 -4.94 15.06 10.96
CA MET A 287 -6.34 14.80 10.64
C MET A 287 -6.83 15.80 9.62
N PHE A 288 -7.48 15.30 8.57
CA PHE A 288 -8.13 16.13 7.56
C PHE A 288 -9.63 15.83 7.53
N PHE A 289 -10.43 16.81 7.10
CA PHE A 289 -11.83 16.63 6.74
C PHE A 289 -12.03 16.91 5.26
N ASP A 290 -12.69 16.00 4.58
CA ASP A 290 -13.16 16.15 3.21
C ASP A 290 -14.70 16.22 3.19
N GLN A 291 -15.23 17.37 3.60
CA GLN A 291 -16.64 17.60 3.83
C GLN A 291 -17.36 17.98 2.55
N LEU A 292 -18.57 17.44 2.37
CA LEU A 292 -19.55 17.89 1.40
C LEU A 292 -20.17 19.19 1.88
N ARG A 293 -19.72 20.34 1.37
CA ARG A 293 -20.33 21.63 1.74
C ARG A 293 -21.66 21.84 1.02
N PRO A 294 -22.77 22.07 1.75
CA PRO A 294 -24.03 22.45 1.14
C PRO A 294 -23.88 23.77 0.39
N GLY A 295 -24.30 23.83 -0.87
CA GLY A 295 -24.42 25.06 -1.65
C GLY A 295 -23.17 25.56 -2.37
N GLY A 296 -22.07 24.83 -2.36
CA GLY A 296 -20.92 25.08 -3.23
C GLY A 296 -21.04 24.37 -4.58
N PRO A 297 -20.48 24.90 -5.67
CA PRO A 297 -20.29 24.09 -6.86
C PRO A 297 -19.34 22.92 -6.51
N GLU A 298 -19.66 21.71 -6.96
CA GLU A 298 -18.95 20.46 -6.68
C GLU A 298 -17.41 20.47 -6.83
N PRO A 299 -16.80 21.31 -7.64
CA PRO A 299 -15.33 21.31 -7.75
C PRO A 299 -14.57 21.82 -6.52
N GLN A 300 -15.24 22.12 -5.40
CA GLN A 300 -14.58 22.69 -4.21
C GLN A 300 -14.50 21.75 -2.99
N ARG A 301 -14.86 20.48 -3.14
CA ARG A 301 -14.57 19.47 -2.12
C ARG A 301 -13.05 19.28 -2.08
N ARG A 302 -12.41 19.69 -0.99
CA ARG A 302 -10.96 19.61 -0.81
C ARG A 302 -10.67 19.21 0.64
N PRO A 303 -9.87 18.17 0.87
CA PRO A 303 -9.43 17.82 2.21
C PRO A 303 -8.76 19.01 2.89
N ARG A 304 -9.15 19.31 4.11
CA ARG A 304 -8.62 20.44 4.89
C ARG A 304 -8.08 19.96 6.22
N LEU A 305 -6.87 20.38 6.54
CA LEU A 305 -6.20 20.04 7.79
C LEU A 305 -7.02 20.57 8.97
N ALA A 306 -7.39 19.65 9.86
CA ALA A 306 -8.26 19.92 11.00
C ALA A 306 -7.50 19.92 12.33
N ALA A 307 -6.57 18.99 12.49
CA ALA A 307 -5.73 18.90 13.68
C ALA A 307 -4.39 18.21 13.37
N THR A 308 -3.40 18.44 14.21
CA THR A 308 -2.14 17.71 14.25
C THR A 308 -1.79 17.36 15.68
N LEU A 309 -1.10 16.25 15.87
CA LEU A 309 -0.54 15.80 17.15
C LEU A 309 0.90 15.39 16.93
N ASP A 310 1.78 15.83 17.80
CA ASP A 310 3.20 15.49 17.84
C ASP A 310 3.58 14.72 19.12
N GLY A 311 4.84 14.30 19.21
CA GLY A 311 5.40 13.67 20.41
C GLY A 311 5.14 12.17 20.53
N LEU A 312 4.67 11.52 19.48
CA LEU A 312 4.52 10.06 19.40
C LEU A 312 5.86 9.38 19.05
N ALA A 313 5.89 8.07 19.05
CA ALA A 313 7.08 7.32 18.63
C ALA A 313 7.40 7.55 17.15
N PRO A 314 8.68 7.76 16.78
CA PRO A 314 9.09 7.88 15.39
C PRO A 314 9.02 6.54 14.65
N GLU A 315 9.29 6.56 13.33
CA GLU A 315 9.20 5.41 12.44
C GLU A 315 7.82 4.74 12.46
N GLN A 316 6.78 5.56 12.43
CA GLN A 316 5.41 5.09 12.25
C GLN A 316 5.26 4.37 10.91
N VAL A 317 4.37 3.36 10.85
CA VAL A 317 4.26 2.46 9.70
C VAL A 317 2.87 2.40 9.13
N THR A 318 1.87 2.20 9.99
CA THR A 318 0.45 2.09 9.63
C THR A 318 -0.40 2.85 10.61
N ILE A 319 -1.66 3.08 10.24
CA ILE A 319 -2.67 3.66 11.09
C ILE A 319 -3.98 2.91 10.93
N THR A 320 -4.58 2.47 12.03
CA THR A 320 -5.87 1.77 12.04
C THR A 320 -6.76 2.32 13.14
N LEU A 321 -8.09 2.29 12.94
CA LEU A 321 -9.04 2.75 13.94
C LEU A 321 -9.54 1.57 14.79
N GLU A 322 -9.60 1.79 16.10
CA GLU A 322 -10.18 0.85 17.04
C GLU A 322 -11.70 0.76 16.88
N PRO A 323 -12.29 -0.43 16.63
CA PRO A 323 -13.72 -0.57 16.43
C PRO A 323 -14.55 -0.05 17.61
N GLY A 324 -15.47 0.87 17.33
CA GLY A 324 -16.38 1.45 18.30
C GLY A 324 -15.72 2.42 19.30
N ALA A 325 -14.48 2.82 19.05
CA ALA A 325 -13.79 3.85 19.79
C ALA A 325 -13.19 4.88 18.82
N ASN A 326 -13.21 6.15 19.21
CA ASN A 326 -12.56 7.21 18.42
C ASN A 326 -11.06 7.26 18.73
N ILE A 327 -10.39 6.12 18.60
CA ILE A 327 -8.98 5.94 18.92
C ILE A 327 -8.28 5.25 17.75
N ALA A 328 -7.28 5.90 17.19
CA ALA A 328 -6.39 5.29 16.21
C ALA A 328 -5.20 4.62 16.89
N TRP A 329 -4.77 3.50 16.36
CA TRP A 329 -3.56 2.77 16.75
C TRP A 329 -2.49 2.96 15.69
N ILE A 330 -1.27 3.24 16.14
CA ILE A 330 -0.16 3.58 15.27
C ILE A 330 1.07 2.79 15.71
N PRO A 331 1.33 1.66 15.06
CA PRO A 331 2.54 0.88 15.28
C PRO A 331 3.79 1.64 14.86
N SER A 332 4.87 1.46 15.61
CA SER A 332 6.19 2.02 15.32
C SER A 332 7.21 0.92 15.09
N ALA A 333 8.08 1.14 14.09
CA ALA A 333 9.18 0.23 13.76
C ALA A 333 10.32 0.22 14.80
N VAL A 334 10.31 1.10 15.79
CA VAL A 334 11.41 1.25 16.75
C VAL A 334 11.01 1.04 18.21
N THR A 335 9.72 0.84 18.48
CA THR A 335 9.24 0.63 19.85
C THR A 335 8.45 -0.66 20.00
N THR A 336 8.30 -1.15 21.25
CA THR A 336 7.39 -2.24 21.60
C THR A 336 5.96 -1.75 21.81
N ALA A 337 5.79 -0.48 22.05
CA ALA A 337 4.50 0.14 22.27
C ALA A 337 3.80 0.48 20.93
N ILE A 338 2.48 0.48 20.98
CA ILE A 338 1.62 1.00 19.93
C ILE A 338 1.08 2.33 20.45
N ASP A 339 1.34 3.41 19.74
CA ASP A 339 0.78 4.70 20.10
C ASP A 339 -0.72 4.72 19.84
N ARG A 340 -1.45 5.41 20.70
CA ARG A 340 -2.89 5.61 20.56
C ARG A 340 -3.19 7.09 20.46
N VAL A 341 -3.92 7.46 19.44
CA VAL A 341 -4.38 8.83 19.20
C VAL A 341 -5.89 8.89 19.29
N GLY A 342 -6.37 9.63 20.28
CA GLY A 342 -7.79 9.90 20.43
C GLY A 342 -8.24 11.04 19.52
N ILE A 343 -9.45 10.91 18.97
CA ILE A 343 -10.10 11.88 18.10
C ILE A 343 -11.24 12.53 18.85
N GLY A 344 -11.20 13.83 19.04
CA GLY A 344 -12.27 14.61 19.63
C GLY A 344 -12.91 15.56 18.61
N ILE A 345 -14.23 15.58 18.57
CA ILE A 345 -15.04 16.53 17.80
C ILE A 345 -16.15 17.07 18.70
N ASP A 346 -16.02 18.31 19.11
CA ASP A 346 -16.96 18.95 20.05
C ASP A 346 -18.14 19.61 19.29
N GLY A 347 -19.06 18.78 18.77
CA GLY A 347 -20.31 19.23 18.14
C GLY A 347 -20.16 20.00 16.82
N ASP A 348 -18.95 20.42 16.48
CA ASP A 348 -18.60 21.07 15.21
C ASP A 348 -17.22 20.58 14.73
N PRO A 349 -17.12 20.03 13.52
CA PRO A 349 -15.82 19.60 12.95
C PRO A 349 -14.73 20.67 12.95
N THR A 350 -15.09 21.96 12.97
CA THR A 350 -14.12 23.06 13.09
C THR A 350 -13.44 23.15 14.46
N GLN A 351 -13.96 22.47 15.46
CA GLN A 351 -13.42 22.39 16.82
C GLN A 351 -12.89 20.99 17.14
N SER A 352 -12.41 20.31 16.13
CA SER A 352 -11.78 19.00 16.27
C SER A 352 -10.37 19.10 16.83
N TYR A 353 -9.96 18.05 17.53
CA TYR A 353 -8.62 17.94 18.08
C TYR A 353 -8.17 16.47 18.12
N LEU A 354 -6.87 16.28 18.12
CA LEU A 354 -6.23 15.00 18.41
C LEU A 354 -5.58 15.07 19.80
N PHE A 355 -5.56 13.96 20.52
CA PHE A 355 -4.89 13.87 21.80
C PHE A 355 -4.18 12.53 21.97
N ASP A 356 -3.07 12.54 22.71
CA ASP A 356 -2.37 11.33 23.09
C ASP A 356 -3.21 10.55 24.12
N ALA A 357 -3.70 9.38 23.70
CA ALA A 357 -4.47 8.47 24.57
C ALA A 357 -3.56 7.51 25.35
N GLY A 358 -2.25 7.73 25.27
CA GLY A 358 -1.21 6.94 25.92
C GLY A 358 -0.85 5.67 25.14
N PRO A 359 0.42 5.29 25.14
CA PRO A 359 0.89 4.11 24.43
C PRO A 359 0.36 2.81 25.05
N LEU A 360 0.10 1.82 24.19
CA LEU A 360 -0.21 0.45 24.60
C LEU A 360 1.04 -0.41 24.58
N ILE A 361 1.29 -1.09 25.66
CA ILE A 361 2.32 -2.12 25.76
C ILE A 361 1.62 -3.48 25.83
N VAL A 362 2.04 -4.40 24.98
CA VAL A 362 1.54 -5.78 25.03
C VAL A 362 2.21 -6.49 26.20
N THR A 363 1.48 -6.73 27.27
CA THR A 363 2.00 -7.44 28.42
C THR A 363 2.26 -8.91 28.08
N GLY A 364 3.41 -9.43 28.52
CA GLY A 364 3.87 -10.78 28.18
C GLY A 364 4.79 -10.85 26.96
N LEU A 365 5.02 -9.72 26.28
CA LEU A 365 6.00 -9.62 25.22
C LEU A 365 7.30 -9.05 25.77
N ASP A 366 8.25 -9.94 26.06
CA ASP A 366 9.58 -9.55 26.53
C ASP A 366 10.48 -9.19 25.33
N ASN A 367 11.00 -7.96 25.34
CA ASN A 367 12.00 -7.47 24.36
C ASN A 367 11.56 -7.41 22.88
N GLY A 368 10.27 -7.34 22.58
CA GLY A 368 9.80 -7.12 21.22
C GLY A 368 9.94 -5.64 20.81
N ASN A 369 10.36 -5.38 19.59
CA ASN A 369 10.28 -4.07 18.95
C ASN A 369 10.00 -4.23 17.46
N ASN A 370 9.77 -3.11 16.75
CA ASN A 370 9.50 -3.13 15.33
C ASN A 370 8.11 -3.71 14.98
N ASN A 371 7.07 -3.12 15.54
CA ASN A 371 5.70 -3.41 15.16
C ASN A 371 5.41 -2.78 13.80
N ARG A 372 4.82 -3.57 12.90
CA ARG A 372 4.62 -3.16 11.50
C ARG A 372 3.18 -2.90 11.13
N ASP A 373 2.28 -3.63 11.77
CA ASP A 373 0.86 -3.52 11.48
C ASP A 373 0.04 -4.02 12.68
N ALA A 374 -1.18 -3.50 12.85
CA ALA A 374 -2.10 -3.92 13.89
C ALA A 374 -3.54 -3.85 13.39
N LEU A 375 -4.27 -4.96 13.49
CA LEU A 375 -5.68 -5.04 13.13
C LEU A 375 -6.51 -5.67 14.26
N PHE A 376 -7.81 -5.42 14.22
CA PHE A 376 -8.77 -5.96 15.18
C PHE A 376 -9.52 -7.16 14.60
N ASP A 377 -9.96 -8.08 15.48
CA ASP A 377 -10.82 -9.19 15.06
C ASP A 377 -12.12 -8.65 14.45
N PRO A 378 -12.45 -9.01 13.21
CA PRO A 378 -13.65 -8.50 12.55
C PRO A 378 -14.94 -9.04 13.14
N ARG A 379 -14.90 -10.12 13.93
CA ARG A 379 -16.08 -10.77 14.50
C ARG A 379 -16.65 -9.99 15.68
N PRO A 380 -17.95 -9.72 15.71
CA PRO A 380 -18.57 -8.98 16.79
C PRO A 380 -18.33 -9.63 18.18
N GLY A 381 -17.97 -8.80 19.16
CA GLY A 381 -17.75 -9.24 20.55
C GLY A 381 -16.40 -9.93 20.82
N ARG A 382 -15.55 -10.08 19.83
CA ARG A 382 -14.16 -10.53 20.00
C ARG A 382 -13.27 -9.32 20.26
N ASN A 383 -12.80 -9.17 21.48
CA ASN A 383 -11.87 -8.10 21.85
C ASN A 383 -10.40 -8.55 21.63
N LEU A 384 -10.08 -8.93 20.39
CA LEU A 384 -8.74 -9.35 20.02
C LEU A 384 -8.08 -8.34 19.09
N ALA A 385 -6.78 -8.19 19.27
CA ALA A 385 -5.91 -7.47 18.35
C ALA A 385 -4.82 -8.41 17.82
N TYR A 386 -4.49 -8.25 16.58
CA TYR A 386 -3.46 -8.98 15.86
C TYR A 386 -2.36 -8.00 15.46
N ILE A 387 -1.13 -8.26 15.92
CA ILE A 387 -0.02 -7.33 15.74
C ILE A 387 1.12 -8.07 15.03
N VAL A 388 1.56 -7.53 13.92
CA VAL A 388 2.73 -8.03 13.19
C VAL A 388 3.97 -7.37 13.76
N SER A 389 4.93 -8.18 14.19
CA SER A 389 6.22 -7.74 14.72
C SER A 389 7.37 -8.37 13.94
N ARG A 390 8.43 -7.58 13.68
CA ARG A 390 9.68 -8.08 13.09
C ARG A 390 10.69 -8.54 14.13
N SER A 391 10.49 -8.18 15.39
CA SER A 391 11.39 -8.58 16.47
C SER A 391 10.61 -8.86 17.77
N PRO A 392 10.24 -10.13 18.01
CA PRO A 392 10.44 -11.32 17.18
C PRO A 392 9.62 -11.29 15.88
N GLU A 393 10.02 -12.06 14.87
CA GLU A 393 9.24 -12.27 13.65
C GLU A 393 8.01 -13.12 13.98
N ALA A 394 6.90 -12.45 14.28
CA ALA A 394 5.69 -13.09 14.79
C ALA A 394 4.42 -12.31 14.48
N LEU A 395 3.32 -13.03 14.35
CA LEU A 395 1.97 -12.53 14.59
C LEU A 395 1.64 -12.71 16.06
N ILE A 396 1.47 -11.62 16.77
CA ILE A 396 1.10 -11.58 18.18
C ILE A 396 -0.41 -11.46 18.24
N VAL A 397 -1.06 -12.32 19.04
CA VAL A 397 -2.49 -12.23 19.33
C VAL A 397 -2.65 -11.78 20.76
N ALA A 398 -3.33 -10.65 20.94
CA ALA A 398 -3.54 -10.03 22.24
C ALA A 398 -5.04 -9.86 22.51
N SER A 399 -5.43 -10.15 23.74
CA SER A 399 -6.76 -9.80 24.28
C SER A 399 -6.74 -8.36 24.76
N ARG A 400 -7.72 -7.59 24.34
CA ARG A 400 -7.92 -6.23 24.80
C ARG A 400 -8.95 -6.20 25.94
N ASP A 401 -8.59 -5.62 27.06
CA ASP A 401 -9.52 -5.33 28.13
C ASP A 401 -10.47 -4.20 27.68
N ALA A 402 -11.76 -4.49 27.69
CA ALA A 402 -12.78 -3.54 27.25
C ALA A 402 -12.93 -2.31 28.18
N THR A 403 -12.38 -2.38 29.41
CA THR A 403 -12.54 -1.33 30.42
C THR A 403 -11.42 -0.29 30.37
N ASN A 404 -10.18 -0.75 30.24
CA ASN A 404 -8.99 0.10 30.28
C ASN A 404 -8.15 0.06 28.99
N GLY A 405 -8.55 -0.79 28.03
CA GLY A 405 -7.86 -0.95 26.76
C GLY A 405 -6.51 -1.67 26.83
N GLU A 406 -6.11 -2.18 27.99
CA GLU A 406 -4.84 -2.91 28.13
C GLU A 406 -4.78 -4.15 27.24
N LEU A 407 -3.60 -4.41 26.67
CA LEU A 407 -3.34 -5.60 25.86
C LEU A 407 -2.62 -6.66 26.67
N THR A 408 -3.17 -7.86 26.67
CA THR A 408 -2.52 -9.05 27.22
C THR A 408 -2.28 -10.07 26.12
N MET A 409 -1.03 -10.44 25.88
CA MET A 409 -0.70 -11.48 24.90
C MET A 409 -1.34 -12.81 25.30
N ILE A 410 -2.13 -13.38 24.41
CA ILE A 410 -2.75 -14.70 24.58
C ILE A 410 -2.05 -15.78 23.76
N GLY A 411 -1.29 -15.37 22.75
CA GLY A 411 -0.50 -16.27 21.93
C GLY A 411 0.32 -15.54 20.88
N GLN A 412 1.21 -16.29 20.26
CA GLN A 412 1.98 -15.81 19.11
C GLN A 412 2.23 -16.96 18.14
N VAL A 413 2.35 -16.61 16.88
CA VAL A 413 2.73 -17.53 15.80
C VAL A 413 3.95 -16.96 15.11
N SER A 414 5.00 -17.77 14.97
CA SER A 414 6.19 -17.36 14.24
C SER A 414 5.83 -17.09 12.77
N THR A 415 6.25 -15.96 12.26
CA THR A 415 6.06 -15.58 10.88
C THR A 415 7.33 -15.81 10.05
N CYS A 416 7.19 -15.66 8.78
CA CYS A 416 8.28 -15.59 7.83
C CYS A 416 9.16 -14.33 8.08
N ARG A 417 10.29 -14.24 7.35
CA ARG A 417 11.28 -13.16 7.57
C ARG A 417 10.79 -11.82 7.04
N ASP A 418 10.98 -10.78 7.85
CA ASP A 418 10.64 -9.40 7.55
C ASP A 418 9.14 -9.20 7.27
N PRO A 419 8.25 -9.59 8.22
CA PRO A 419 6.82 -9.39 8.08
C PRO A 419 6.49 -7.90 8.00
N SER A 420 5.55 -7.52 7.12
CA SER A 420 5.33 -6.11 6.76
C SER A 420 3.90 -5.65 6.91
N ARG A 421 2.93 -6.41 6.41
CA ARG A 421 1.50 -6.06 6.42
C ARG A 421 0.65 -7.23 6.85
N LEU A 422 -0.52 -6.90 7.36
CA LEU A 422 -1.52 -7.85 7.84
C LEU A 422 -2.87 -7.57 7.17
N GLN A 423 -3.51 -8.62 6.70
CA GLN A 423 -4.92 -8.59 6.32
C GLN A 423 -5.65 -9.73 7.03
N LEU A 424 -6.89 -9.47 7.44
CA LEU A 424 -7.75 -10.48 8.03
C LEU A 424 -8.88 -10.81 7.06
N ALA A 425 -9.15 -12.07 6.86
CA ALA A 425 -10.27 -12.51 6.03
C ALA A 425 -11.10 -13.58 6.76
N GLU A 426 -12.41 -13.40 6.71
CA GLU A 426 -13.35 -14.43 7.10
C GLU A 426 -13.59 -15.37 5.92
N VAL A 427 -13.30 -16.64 6.11
CA VAL A 427 -13.49 -17.66 5.07
C VAL A 427 -14.41 -18.77 5.57
N PRO A 428 -15.29 -19.32 4.73
CA PRO A 428 -16.11 -20.47 5.07
C PRO A 428 -15.21 -21.68 5.26
N ALA A 429 -15.27 -22.32 6.41
CA ALA A 429 -14.54 -23.55 6.68
C ALA A 429 -15.13 -24.31 7.87
N ARG A 430 -14.97 -25.65 7.85
CA ARG A 430 -15.31 -26.53 8.98
C ARG A 430 -16.75 -26.38 9.48
N GLY A 431 -17.69 -26.07 8.58
CA GLY A 431 -19.09 -25.90 8.91
C GLY A 431 -19.44 -24.55 9.60
N GLY A 432 -18.55 -23.59 9.55
CA GLY A 432 -18.70 -22.23 10.08
C GLY A 432 -17.83 -21.24 9.33
N THR A 433 -17.44 -20.17 10.01
CA THR A 433 -16.51 -19.15 9.51
C THR A 433 -15.22 -19.17 10.33
N VAL A 434 -14.08 -19.19 9.66
CA VAL A 434 -12.74 -19.10 10.25
C VAL A 434 -12.13 -17.77 9.86
N VAL A 435 -11.47 -17.11 10.79
CA VAL A 435 -10.65 -15.92 10.49
C VAL A 435 -9.23 -16.36 10.19
N LEU A 436 -8.74 -15.98 9.04
CA LEU A 436 -7.35 -16.16 8.64
C LEU A 436 -6.63 -14.83 8.67
N ALA A 437 -5.43 -14.84 9.22
CA ALA A 437 -4.48 -13.75 9.09
C ALA A 437 -3.53 -14.05 7.93
N PHE A 438 -3.42 -13.11 7.02
CA PHE A 438 -2.47 -13.11 5.92
C PHE A 438 -1.36 -12.12 6.27
N VAL A 439 -0.13 -12.58 6.31
CA VAL A 439 1.04 -11.76 6.68
C VAL A 439 2.00 -11.72 5.51
N SER A 440 2.22 -10.54 4.95
CA SER A 440 3.23 -10.37 3.90
C SER A 440 4.63 -10.35 4.50
N CYS A 441 5.57 -11.02 3.84
CA CYS A 441 6.95 -11.15 4.29
C CYS A 441 7.93 -10.80 3.17
N PHE A 442 8.47 -9.59 3.26
CA PHE A 442 9.27 -9.00 2.20
C PHE A 442 10.54 -9.80 1.89
N LEU A 443 11.33 -10.15 2.91
CA LEU A 443 12.58 -10.89 2.71
C LEU A 443 12.36 -12.38 2.40
N SER A 444 11.30 -12.99 2.91
CA SER A 444 10.96 -14.38 2.59
C SER A 444 10.26 -14.52 1.24
N ARG A 445 9.84 -13.43 0.63
CA ARG A 445 9.15 -13.39 -0.68
C ARG A 445 7.89 -14.26 -0.70
N ASN A 446 7.09 -14.15 0.34
CA ASN A 446 5.84 -14.90 0.45
C ASN A 446 4.79 -14.15 1.28
N VAL A 447 3.56 -14.66 1.24
CA VAL A 447 2.50 -14.31 2.18
C VAL A 447 2.19 -15.56 3.00
N GLN A 448 2.31 -15.47 4.31
CA GLN A 448 1.97 -16.54 5.23
C GLN A 448 0.50 -16.45 5.62
N VAL A 449 -0.19 -17.59 5.62
CA VAL A 449 -1.57 -17.72 6.05
C VAL A 449 -1.61 -18.42 7.41
N ILE A 450 -2.30 -17.81 8.37
CA ILE A 450 -2.37 -18.25 9.76
C ILE A 450 -3.82 -18.38 10.20
N ASP A 451 -4.20 -19.51 10.76
CA ASP A 451 -5.48 -19.70 11.46
C ASP A 451 -5.36 -19.06 12.85
N VAL A 452 -6.02 -17.92 13.05
CA VAL A 452 -5.86 -17.14 14.29
C VAL A 452 -6.54 -17.76 15.51
N ASP A 453 -7.57 -18.58 15.29
CA ASP A 453 -8.25 -19.28 16.39
C ASP A 453 -7.42 -20.48 16.90
N ARG A 454 -6.64 -21.10 16.02
CA ARG A 454 -5.76 -22.22 16.38
C ARG A 454 -4.33 -21.80 16.69
N LEU A 455 -3.97 -20.55 16.41
CA LEU A 455 -2.60 -20.04 16.50
C LEU A 455 -1.61 -20.88 15.70
N GLN A 456 -1.97 -21.22 14.48
CA GLN A 456 -1.21 -22.14 13.64
C GLN A 456 -1.07 -21.62 12.21
N GLY A 457 0.15 -21.74 11.65
CA GLY A 457 0.37 -21.52 10.21
C GLY A 457 -0.37 -22.59 9.41
N VAL A 458 -1.12 -22.15 8.40
CA VAL A 458 -1.88 -23.00 7.48
C VAL A 458 -1.05 -23.31 6.24
N THR A 459 -0.58 -22.25 5.56
CA THR A 459 0.15 -22.39 4.31
C THR A 459 0.96 -21.13 3.99
N LEU A 460 1.69 -21.17 2.89
CA LEU A 460 2.46 -20.06 2.34
C LEU A 460 2.09 -19.87 0.87
N LEU A 461 1.77 -18.65 0.48
CA LEU A 461 1.81 -18.26 -0.92
C LEU A 461 3.24 -17.80 -1.22
N THR A 462 3.97 -18.61 -1.93
CA THR A 462 5.37 -18.37 -2.29
C THR A 462 5.48 -17.57 -3.59
N ASN A 463 6.71 -17.13 -3.89
CA ASN A 463 7.05 -16.62 -5.22
C ASN A 463 6.58 -15.22 -5.52
N ILE A 464 6.56 -14.38 -4.50
CA ILE A 464 6.28 -12.94 -4.60
C ILE A 464 7.58 -12.22 -4.32
N SER A 465 8.18 -11.58 -5.32
CA SER A 465 9.54 -11.02 -5.21
C SER A 465 9.68 -9.93 -4.15
N GLY A 466 8.59 -9.25 -3.82
CA GLY A 466 8.54 -8.19 -2.80
C GLY A 466 7.12 -7.96 -2.37
N ALA A 467 6.54 -8.92 -1.63
CA ALA A 467 5.20 -8.78 -1.05
C ALA A 467 5.21 -7.62 -0.04
N PHE A 468 4.86 -6.42 -0.48
CA PHE A 468 4.78 -5.28 0.43
C PHE A 468 3.36 -5.12 0.96
N GLU A 469 2.40 -4.97 0.09
CA GLU A 469 0.99 -4.84 0.45
C GLU A 469 0.10 -5.69 -0.45
N PHE A 470 -1.07 -6.05 0.05
CA PHE A 470 -2.02 -6.88 -0.66
C PHE A 470 -3.43 -6.67 -0.12
N VAL A 471 -4.43 -6.99 -0.94
CA VAL A 471 -5.84 -6.95 -0.56
C VAL A 471 -6.54 -8.26 -0.91
N ILE A 472 -7.57 -8.60 -0.14
CA ILE A 472 -8.36 -9.82 -0.31
C ILE A 472 -9.75 -9.46 -0.79
N ASP A 473 -10.11 -9.98 -1.96
CA ASP A 473 -11.47 -9.96 -2.49
C ASP A 473 -12.22 -11.19 -1.94
N GLY A 474 -12.84 -11.01 -0.80
CA GLY A 474 -13.54 -12.10 -0.10
C GLY A 474 -14.64 -12.75 -0.95
N PRO A 475 -15.52 -11.99 -1.64
CA PRO A 475 -16.54 -12.54 -2.51
C PRO A 475 -16.01 -13.45 -3.61
N ARG A 476 -14.89 -13.12 -4.23
CA ARG A 476 -14.29 -13.91 -5.29
C ARG A 476 -13.26 -14.92 -4.79
N LEU A 477 -12.86 -14.85 -3.53
CA LEU A 477 -11.74 -15.60 -2.96
C LEU A 477 -10.44 -15.39 -3.76
N LEU A 478 -10.15 -14.14 -4.08
CA LEU A 478 -8.93 -13.73 -4.77
C LEU A 478 -8.09 -12.84 -3.86
N MET A 479 -6.78 -12.91 -4.04
CA MET A 479 -5.83 -12.00 -3.41
C MET A 479 -5.05 -11.27 -4.51
N TYR A 480 -4.95 -9.96 -4.34
CA TYR A 480 -4.15 -9.10 -5.20
C TYR A 480 -2.96 -8.57 -4.39
N THR A 481 -1.76 -8.77 -4.88
CA THR A 481 -0.53 -8.38 -4.19
C THR A 481 0.27 -7.40 -5.02
N ALA A 482 0.59 -6.25 -4.44
CA ALA A 482 1.55 -5.31 -4.98
C ALA A 482 2.96 -5.90 -4.83
N ASP A 483 3.53 -6.42 -5.92
CA ASP A 483 4.89 -6.96 -5.92
C ASP A 483 5.89 -5.84 -6.19
N PHE A 484 6.38 -5.26 -5.11
CA PHE A 484 7.29 -4.13 -5.12
C PHE A 484 8.54 -4.38 -5.96
N SER A 485 9.17 -5.53 -5.80
CA SER A 485 10.45 -5.82 -6.46
C SER A 485 10.30 -6.21 -7.93
N ALA A 486 9.18 -6.80 -8.32
CA ALA A 486 8.91 -7.16 -9.71
C ALA A 486 8.16 -6.06 -10.48
N SER A 487 7.67 -5.02 -9.80
CA SER A 487 6.88 -3.93 -10.40
C SER A 487 5.62 -4.41 -11.12
N VAL A 488 4.92 -5.38 -10.53
CA VAL A 488 3.69 -5.97 -11.07
C VAL A 488 2.62 -6.15 -9.99
N LEU A 489 1.39 -6.33 -10.41
CA LEU A 489 0.31 -6.83 -9.56
C LEU A 489 0.19 -8.34 -9.74
N ARG A 490 0.21 -9.11 -8.64
CA ARG A 490 -0.02 -10.56 -8.65
C ARG A 490 -1.45 -10.88 -8.24
N VAL A 491 -2.03 -11.88 -8.91
CA VAL A 491 -3.39 -12.36 -8.62
C VAL A 491 -3.32 -13.83 -8.23
N ALA A 492 -3.81 -14.15 -7.04
CA ALA A 492 -3.83 -15.52 -6.52
C ALA A 492 -5.26 -15.98 -6.20
N ASP A 493 -5.55 -17.25 -6.46
CA ASP A 493 -6.80 -17.93 -6.13
C ASP A 493 -6.71 -18.52 -4.71
N LEU A 494 -7.63 -18.14 -3.84
CA LEU A 494 -7.75 -18.65 -2.48
C LEU A 494 -8.75 -19.83 -2.36
N GLN A 495 -9.45 -20.22 -3.41
CA GLN A 495 -10.39 -21.35 -3.38
C GLN A 495 -9.73 -22.68 -2.93
N PRO A 496 -8.51 -23.04 -3.38
CA PRO A 496 -7.83 -24.22 -2.89
C PRO A 496 -7.59 -24.20 -1.38
N LEU A 497 -7.25 -23.04 -0.83
CA LEU A 497 -7.09 -22.84 0.62
C LEU A 497 -8.40 -23.12 1.36
N VAL A 498 -9.51 -22.52 0.90
CA VAL A 498 -10.83 -22.72 1.52
C VAL A 498 -11.27 -24.19 1.44
N ALA A 499 -11.17 -24.81 0.27
CA ALA A 499 -11.51 -26.22 0.09
C ALA A 499 -10.68 -27.17 0.99
N CYS A 500 -9.41 -26.82 1.19
CA CYS A 500 -8.52 -27.56 2.09
C CYS A 500 -8.99 -27.44 3.55
N LEU A 501 -9.30 -26.24 4.01
CA LEU A 501 -9.81 -26.00 5.36
C LEU A 501 -11.16 -26.69 5.61
N GLU A 502 -12.06 -26.71 4.62
CA GLU A 502 -13.34 -27.42 4.70
C GLU A 502 -13.15 -28.93 4.80
N SER A 503 -12.19 -29.50 4.10
CA SER A 503 -11.88 -30.92 4.16
C SER A 503 -11.17 -31.36 5.45
N GLY A 504 -10.80 -30.39 6.32
CA GLY A 504 -10.06 -30.65 7.55
C GLY A 504 -8.61 -31.08 7.32
N LYS A 505 -8.08 -30.85 6.13
CA LYS A 505 -6.68 -31.07 5.81
C LYS A 505 -5.87 -29.87 6.31
N ASP A 506 -4.77 -30.14 6.94
CA ASP A 506 -3.84 -29.13 7.47
C ASP A 506 -2.43 -29.47 6.92
N GLY A 507 -2.12 -29.01 5.73
CA GLY A 507 -0.81 -29.22 5.12
C GLY A 507 -0.40 -28.03 4.26
N PRO A 508 0.82 -27.52 4.38
CA PRO A 508 1.24 -26.32 3.68
C PRO A 508 1.21 -26.46 2.15
N GLU A 509 1.42 -27.64 1.63
CA GLU A 509 1.40 -27.88 0.17
C GLU A 509 -0.02 -28.13 -0.37
N GLU A 510 -0.88 -28.80 0.41
CA GLU A 510 -2.25 -29.12 -0.02
C GLU A 510 -3.20 -27.91 0.04
N CYS A 511 -2.90 -26.93 0.91
CA CYS A 511 -3.70 -25.74 1.16
C CYS A 511 -3.14 -24.48 0.48
N ALA A 512 -2.12 -24.60 -0.35
CA ALA A 512 -1.48 -23.45 -0.95
C ALA A 512 -2.42 -22.72 -1.93
N PRO A 513 -2.59 -21.39 -1.80
CA PRO A 513 -3.21 -20.59 -2.83
C PRO A 513 -2.48 -20.73 -4.17
N VAL A 514 -3.20 -20.63 -5.26
CA VAL A 514 -2.65 -20.78 -6.60
C VAL A 514 -2.45 -19.41 -7.23
N LEU A 515 -1.23 -19.11 -7.65
CA LEU A 515 -0.95 -17.90 -8.40
C LEU A 515 -1.54 -18.04 -9.82
N LEU A 516 -2.47 -17.15 -10.17
CA LEU A 516 -3.20 -17.17 -11.44
C LEU A 516 -2.51 -16.37 -12.53
N GLY A 517 -1.91 -15.23 -12.18
CA GLY A 517 -1.31 -14.36 -13.17
C GLY A 517 -0.60 -13.14 -12.59
N LEU A 518 0.11 -12.44 -13.49
CA LEU A 518 0.75 -11.16 -13.26
C LEU A 518 0.13 -10.11 -14.15
N VAL A 519 -0.13 -8.93 -13.62
CA VAL A 519 -0.59 -7.76 -14.37
C VAL A 519 0.54 -6.73 -14.40
N GLY A 520 0.88 -6.28 -15.60
CA GLY A 520 2.00 -5.38 -15.84
C GLY A 520 3.24 -6.11 -16.39
N LEU A 521 4.20 -5.34 -16.82
CA LEU A 521 5.49 -5.84 -17.31
C LEU A 521 6.49 -5.88 -16.16
N PRO A 522 7.01 -7.04 -15.79
CA PRO A 522 8.05 -7.14 -14.76
C PRO A 522 9.24 -6.26 -15.12
N GLN A 523 9.69 -5.44 -14.17
CA GLN A 523 10.87 -4.61 -14.34
C GLN A 523 12.06 -5.21 -13.56
N PRO A 524 13.26 -5.26 -14.16
CA PRO A 524 14.44 -5.64 -13.41
C PRO A 524 14.77 -4.56 -12.40
N VAL A 525 14.79 -4.91 -11.14
CA VAL A 525 15.21 -3.99 -10.09
C VAL A 525 16.72 -3.86 -10.12
N SER A 526 17.22 -2.87 -10.85
CA SER A 526 18.65 -2.52 -10.82
C SER A 526 18.96 -1.89 -9.46
N GLY A 527 19.68 -2.61 -8.60
CA GLY A 527 20.26 -2.06 -7.37
C GLY A 527 19.77 -2.63 -6.04
N LEU A 528 18.75 -3.48 -6.01
CA LEU A 528 18.49 -4.26 -4.80
C LEU A 528 19.45 -5.46 -4.73
N PRO A 529 19.98 -5.81 -3.55
CA PRO A 529 20.81 -7.01 -3.39
C PRO A 529 19.96 -8.24 -3.75
N ARG A 530 20.49 -9.06 -4.66
CA ARG A 530 19.90 -10.34 -5.09
C ARG A 530 19.92 -11.37 -3.97
#